data_9286b1a12f3b7d90bf09dedde0d39158
#
_entry.id   9286b1a12f3b7d90bf09dedde0d39158
#
_cell.length_a   1.000
_cell.length_b   1.000
_cell.length_c   1.000
_cell.angle_alpha   90.00
_cell.angle_beta   90.00
_cell.angle_gamma   90.00
#
_symmetry.space_group_name_H-M   'P 1'
#
loop_
_entity.id
_entity.type
_entity.pdbx_description
1 polymer ?
#
loop_
_entity_poly.entity_id
_entity_poly.type
_entity_poly.pdbx_seq_one_letter_code
_entity_poly.pdbx_strand_id
1 'polypeptide(L)'
;LRESNTLYQALPGLAFADTTRDAGLAEPSLPMLGFGTQFLDADLDGRLDLLVANGHIDDYRRYNRPYQMPPEFYYNTGDGRFSQQPGSEVGPYFTRQFLGRSLARWDWNRDRREDAVISNLDHPAALLTNTTAQHGRSLSLKLRGIDSSRDAIGTTVVLHLDQRTITRQLTAGDGYQATNERQLVFGLSDSASVKRIDISWPSGKLDSYADLKA
;
A
#
# COMPACT_ATOMS: atom_id res chain seq x y z
N LEU A 1 16.26 9.29 -17.39
CA LEU A 1 16.17 7.90 -16.96
C LEU A 1 14.92 7.29 -17.59
N ARG A 2 15.03 6.10 -18.15
CA ARG A 2 13.92 5.30 -18.65
C ARG A 2 14.00 3.97 -17.93
N GLU A 3 13.59 4.00 -16.65
CA GLU A 3 13.54 2.82 -15.80
C GLU A 3 12.13 2.71 -15.25
N SER A 4 11.57 1.52 -15.33
CA SER A 4 10.27 1.23 -14.73
C SER A 4 10.39 1.14 -13.20
N ASN A 5 9.29 1.29 -12.50
CA ASN A 5 9.20 0.89 -11.10
C ASN A 5 9.50 -0.60 -11.00
N THR A 6 10.37 -1.00 -10.06
CA THR A 6 10.79 -2.40 -9.93
C THR A 6 10.06 -3.06 -8.78
N LEU A 7 9.49 -4.24 -9.05
CA LEU A 7 8.86 -5.09 -8.05
C LEU A 7 9.74 -6.31 -7.76
N TYR A 8 10.23 -6.39 -6.53
CA TYR A 8 10.95 -7.56 -6.04
C TYR A 8 10.04 -8.46 -5.22
N GLN A 9 9.87 -9.68 -5.67
CA GLN A 9 9.17 -10.72 -4.93
C GLN A 9 10.16 -11.49 -4.05
N ALA A 10 9.85 -11.60 -2.75
CA ALA A 10 10.63 -12.42 -1.83
C ALA A 10 10.46 -13.91 -2.16
N LEU A 11 11.57 -14.63 -2.18
CA LEU A 11 11.65 -16.07 -2.39
C LEU A 11 12.17 -16.76 -1.12
N PRO A 12 11.99 -18.09 -0.97
CA PRO A 12 12.63 -18.84 0.11
C PRO A 12 14.15 -18.66 0.13
N GLY A 13 14.75 -18.62 1.31
CA GLY A 13 16.20 -18.53 1.47
C GLY A 13 16.81 -17.14 1.32
N LEU A 14 16.06 -16.08 1.65
CA LEU A 14 16.49 -14.67 1.60
C LEU A 14 16.87 -14.18 0.18
N ALA A 15 16.31 -14.78 -0.84
CA ALA A 15 16.46 -14.37 -2.22
C ALA A 15 15.28 -13.48 -2.66
N PHE A 16 15.49 -12.69 -3.71
CA PHE A 16 14.46 -11.89 -4.34
C PHE A 16 14.51 -12.09 -5.86
N ALA A 17 13.35 -12.12 -6.49
CA ALA A 17 13.21 -12.11 -7.94
C ALA A 17 12.61 -10.80 -8.41
N ASP A 18 13.14 -10.23 -9.48
CA ASP A 18 12.49 -9.13 -10.19
C ASP A 18 11.31 -9.69 -10.99
N THR A 19 10.10 -9.36 -10.56
CA THR A 19 8.85 -9.78 -11.20
C THR A 19 8.13 -8.61 -11.89
N THR A 20 8.79 -7.48 -12.08
CA THR A 20 8.21 -6.23 -12.58
C THR A 20 7.42 -6.41 -13.88
N ARG A 21 7.98 -7.13 -14.84
CA ARG A 21 7.34 -7.38 -16.13
C ARG A 21 6.17 -8.34 -16.01
N ASP A 22 6.34 -9.44 -15.30
CA ASP A 22 5.30 -10.44 -15.10
C ASP A 22 4.13 -9.90 -14.28
N ALA A 23 4.43 -8.98 -13.36
CA ALA A 23 3.44 -8.26 -12.58
C ALA A 23 2.69 -7.16 -13.36
N GLY A 24 3.07 -6.85 -14.59
CA GLY A 24 2.41 -5.83 -15.42
C GLY A 24 2.78 -4.39 -15.08
N LEU A 25 3.84 -4.16 -14.30
CA LEU A 25 4.25 -2.82 -13.85
C LEU A 25 5.27 -2.15 -14.79
N ALA A 26 6.00 -2.92 -15.61
CA ALA A 26 7.11 -2.39 -16.40
C ALA A 26 6.67 -1.33 -17.41
N GLU A 27 5.71 -1.66 -18.27
CA GLU A 27 5.31 -0.79 -19.38
C GLU A 27 4.62 0.51 -18.92
N PRO A 28 3.62 0.46 -17.99
CA PRO A 28 2.93 1.68 -17.57
C PRO A 28 3.85 2.64 -16.82
N SER A 29 4.75 2.16 -15.97
CA SER A 29 5.61 3.01 -15.15
C SER A 29 6.86 3.53 -15.87
N LEU A 30 7.21 2.97 -17.04
CA LEU A 30 8.41 3.36 -17.80
C LEU A 30 8.50 4.86 -18.14
N PRO A 31 7.40 5.57 -18.48
CA PRO A 31 7.44 7.01 -18.75
C PRO A 31 7.42 7.86 -17.47
N MET A 32 7.21 7.27 -16.31
CA MET A 32 7.05 7.94 -15.02
C MET A 32 8.35 7.99 -14.23
N LEU A 33 8.36 8.79 -13.18
CA LEU A 33 9.40 8.81 -12.16
C LEU A 33 8.74 8.80 -10.79
N GLY A 34 8.69 7.59 -10.20
CA GLY A 34 8.03 7.33 -8.93
C GLY A 34 8.88 7.77 -7.74
N PHE A 35 8.22 8.29 -6.70
CA PHE A 35 8.77 8.60 -5.39
C PHE A 35 8.04 7.88 -4.28
N GLY A 36 6.95 8.45 -3.80
CA GLY A 36 6.12 7.83 -2.77
C GLY A 36 5.39 6.62 -3.33
N THR A 37 5.54 5.49 -2.67
CA THR A 37 4.93 4.23 -3.09
C THR A 37 4.32 3.56 -1.88
N GLN A 38 3.05 3.16 -1.98
CA GLN A 38 2.35 2.45 -0.91
C GLN A 38 1.55 1.28 -1.47
N PHE A 39 1.65 0.16 -0.75
CA PHE A 39 0.72 -0.94 -0.88
C PHE A 39 -0.44 -0.74 0.08
N LEU A 40 -1.69 -0.73 -0.40
CA LEU A 40 -2.91 -0.61 0.39
C LEU A 40 -3.99 -1.51 -0.21
N ASP A 41 -4.94 -1.91 0.62
CA ASP A 41 -6.05 -2.77 0.22
C ASP A 41 -7.29 -1.89 0.02
N ALA A 42 -7.43 -1.32 -1.20
CA ALA A 42 -8.40 -0.26 -1.46
C ALA A 42 -9.85 -0.75 -1.46
N ASP A 43 -10.09 -1.99 -1.89
CA ASP A 43 -11.43 -2.62 -1.95
C ASP A 43 -11.68 -3.65 -0.85
N LEU A 44 -10.71 -3.81 0.07
CA LEU A 44 -10.78 -4.71 1.22
C LEU A 44 -10.99 -6.20 0.84
N ASP A 45 -10.42 -6.60 -0.30
CA ASP A 45 -10.45 -7.99 -0.74
C ASP A 45 -9.31 -8.84 -0.15
N GLY A 46 -8.38 -8.22 0.57
CA GLY A 46 -7.24 -8.84 1.25
C GLY A 46 -5.97 -8.89 0.39
N ARG A 47 -6.02 -8.45 -0.87
CA ARG A 47 -4.85 -8.23 -1.71
C ARG A 47 -4.43 -6.77 -1.62
N LEU A 48 -3.14 -6.52 -1.68
CA LEU A 48 -2.63 -5.15 -1.68
C LEU A 48 -2.56 -4.61 -3.10
N ASP A 49 -3.24 -3.51 -3.34
CA ASP A 49 -3.09 -2.66 -4.50
C ASP A 49 -1.86 -1.77 -4.37
N LEU A 50 -1.50 -1.05 -5.41
CA LEU A 50 -0.32 -0.20 -5.44
C LEU A 50 -0.69 1.23 -5.83
N LEU A 51 -0.29 2.20 -5.02
CA LEU A 51 -0.40 3.62 -5.28
C LEU A 51 0.99 4.24 -5.40
N VAL A 52 1.23 5.05 -6.45
CA VAL A 52 2.51 5.70 -6.73
C VAL A 52 2.33 7.19 -6.95
N ALA A 53 3.10 7.99 -6.23
CA ALA A 53 3.22 9.43 -6.44
C ALA A 53 4.41 9.71 -7.37
N ASN A 54 4.14 10.35 -8.52
CA ASN A 54 5.11 10.60 -9.57
C ASN A 54 5.46 12.08 -9.69
N GLY A 55 6.65 12.37 -10.24
CA GLY A 55 7.08 13.72 -10.58
C GLY A 55 8.59 13.77 -10.84
N HIS A 56 9.03 14.51 -11.85
CA HIS A 56 10.45 14.56 -12.20
C HIS A 56 11.27 15.36 -11.16
N ILE A 57 12.58 15.05 -11.05
CA ILE A 57 13.52 15.78 -10.19
C ILE A 57 13.82 17.15 -10.82
N ASP A 58 14.16 17.17 -12.08
CA ASP A 58 14.55 18.35 -12.83
C ASP A 58 13.58 18.67 -13.96
N ASP A 59 13.47 19.94 -14.34
CA ASP A 59 12.63 20.39 -15.44
C ASP A 59 13.33 20.15 -16.79
N TYR A 60 13.00 19.02 -17.39
CA TYR A 60 13.49 18.65 -18.73
C TYR A 60 12.44 18.83 -19.84
N ARG A 61 11.42 19.68 -19.64
CA ARG A 61 10.40 19.96 -20.66
C ARG A 61 11.01 20.44 -21.99
N ARG A 62 12.12 21.17 -21.95
CA ARG A 62 12.89 21.56 -23.15
C ARG A 62 13.40 20.37 -23.99
N TYR A 63 13.48 19.19 -23.38
CA TYR A 63 13.87 17.94 -24.06
C TYR A 63 12.68 17.01 -24.28
N ASN A 64 11.46 17.58 -24.29
CA ASN A 64 10.21 16.84 -24.43
C ASN A 64 10.01 15.73 -23.38
N ARG A 65 10.41 15.99 -22.12
CA ARG A 65 10.17 15.10 -20.98
C ARG A 65 9.20 15.75 -20.03
N PRO A 66 8.17 15.03 -19.57
CA PRO A 66 7.24 15.57 -18.58
C PRO A 66 7.98 15.89 -17.27
N TYR A 67 7.67 17.05 -16.69
CA TYR A 67 8.18 17.47 -15.38
C TYR A 67 7.17 17.08 -14.28
N GLN A 68 5.97 17.57 -14.42
CA GLN A 68 4.83 17.11 -13.60
C GLN A 68 4.27 15.82 -14.21
N MET A 69 3.84 14.89 -13.35
CA MET A 69 3.34 13.58 -13.75
C MET A 69 2.08 13.23 -12.95
N PRO A 70 1.13 12.47 -13.52
CA PRO A 70 -0.01 12.00 -12.76
C PRO A 70 0.42 10.94 -11.74
N PRO A 71 -0.24 10.84 -10.58
CA PRO A 71 -0.11 9.66 -9.74
C PRO A 71 -0.71 8.45 -10.44
N GLU A 72 -0.26 7.27 -10.05
CA GLU A 72 -0.73 6.00 -10.62
C GLU A 72 -1.33 5.11 -9.56
N PHE A 73 -2.43 4.46 -9.90
CA PHE A 73 -3.06 3.43 -9.10
C PHE A 73 -3.12 2.13 -9.89
N TYR A 74 -2.69 1.04 -9.25
CA TYR A 74 -2.66 -0.29 -9.83
C TYR A 74 -3.47 -1.23 -8.95
N TYR A 75 -4.52 -1.79 -9.53
CA TYR A 75 -5.35 -2.81 -8.89
C TYR A 75 -4.66 -4.17 -8.95
N ASN A 76 -4.63 -4.88 -7.82
CA ASN A 76 -4.09 -6.23 -7.73
C ASN A 76 -5.11 -7.26 -8.20
N THR A 77 -4.92 -7.79 -9.40
CA THR A 77 -5.84 -8.76 -10.01
C THR A 77 -5.71 -10.18 -9.45
N GLY A 78 -4.76 -10.40 -8.53
CA GLY A 78 -4.37 -11.72 -8.07
C GLY A 78 -3.20 -12.31 -8.88
N ASP A 79 -2.73 -13.47 -8.49
CA ASP A 79 -1.63 -14.20 -9.16
C ASP A 79 -0.34 -13.37 -9.33
N GLY A 80 -0.12 -12.37 -8.44
CA GLY A 80 1.03 -11.48 -8.49
C GLY A 80 0.97 -10.42 -9.60
N ARG A 81 -0.20 -10.15 -10.16
CA ARG A 81 -0.40 -9.20 -11.26
C ARG A 81 -1.12 -7.93 -10.82
N PHE A 82 -0.75 -6.83 -11.46
CA PHE A 82 -1.34 -5.52 -11.26
C PHE A 82 -1.87 -4.97 -12.59
N SER A 83 -2.99 -4.28 -12.54
CA SER A 83 -3.62 -3.59 -13.67
C SER A 83 -3.68 -2.09 -13.36
N GLN A 84 -3.01 -1.28 -14.18
CA GLN A 84 -3.11 0.18 -14.05
C GLN A 84 -4.56 0.61 -14.28
N GLN A 85 -5.08 1.40 -13.37
CA GLN A 85 -6.43 1.95 -13.49
C GLN A 85 -6.38 3.33 -14.16
N PRO A 86 -7.28 3.61 -15.10
CA PRO A 86 -7.40 4.94 -15.68
C PRO A 86 -7.65 5.99 -14.59
N GLY A 87 -6.93 7.11 -14.61
CA GLY A 87 -7.09 8.15 -13.58
C GLY A 87 -8.52 8.68 -13.47
N SER A 88 -9.29 8.66 -14.56
CA SER A 88 -10.72 9.06 -14.58
C SER A 88 -11.62 8.12 -13.77
N GLU A 89 -11.21 6.86 -13.59
CA GLU A 89 -11.96 5.86 -12.81
C GLU A 89 -11.55 5.90 -11.33
N VAL A 90 -10.29 6.28 -11.05
CA VAL A 90 -9.79 6.38 -9.68
C VAL A 90 -10.26 7.67 -9.00
N GLY A 91 -10.23 8.79 -9.71
CA GLY A 91 -10.73 10.06 -9.19
C GLY A 91 -10.03 11.29 -9.77
N PRO A 92 -10.58 12.49 -9.52
CA PRO A 92 -10.13 13.72 -10.19
C PRO A 92 -8.67 14.11 -9.88
N TYR A 93 -8.10 13.68 -8.76
CA TYR A 93 -6.68 13.89 -8.47
C TYR A 93 -5.78 13.13 -9.46
N PHE A 94 -6.17 11.93 -9.86
CA PHE A 94 -5.39 11.05 -10.74
C PHE A 94 -5.41 11.49 -12.22
N THR A 95 -6.26 12.44 -12.60
CA THR A 95 -6.29 13.03 -13.94
C THR A 95 -5.40 14.27 -14.09
N ARG A 96 -4.80 14.73 -12.99
CA ARG A 96 -3.96 15.93 -12.95
C ARG A 96 -2.48 15.54 -12.82
N GLN A 97 -1.61 16.50 -13.10
CA GLN A 97 -0.15 16.32 -13.05
C GLN A 97 0.43 17.11 -11.88
N PHE A 98 1.38 16.50 -11.16
CA PHE A 98 2.02 17.05 -9.96
C PHE A 98 3.52 16.76 -9.93
N LEU A 99 4.22 17.41 -9.01
CA LEU A 99 5.54 16.99 -8.55
C LEU A 99 5.37 16.21 -7.24
N GLY A 100 4.75 15.03 -7.33
CA GLY A 100 4.50 14.17 -6.18
C GLY A 100 5.80 13.70 -5.53
N ARG A 101 5.81 13.57 -4.20
CA ARG A 101 6.98 13.11 -3.42
C ARG A 101 6.60 12.06 -2.40
N SER A 102 6.30 12.43 -1.17
CA SER A 102 5.95 11.48 -0.13
C SER A 102 4.52 10.98 -0.29
N LEU A 103 4.30 9.75 0.12
CA LEU A 103 2.97 9.15 0.17
C LEU A 103 2.86 8.33 1.45
N ALA A 104 1.84 8.60 2.25
CA ALA A 104 1.53 7.88 3.48
C ALA A 104 0.10 7.35 3.47
N ARG A 105 -0.13 6.23 4.17
CA ARG A 105 -1.45 5.63 4.41
C ARG A 105 -1.97 6.03 5.77
N TRP A 106 -3.28 6.29 5.84
CA TRP A 106 -3.94 6.71 7.05
C TRP A 106 -5.46 6.54 6.91
N ASP A 107 -6.14 6.00 7.89
CA ASP A 107 -7.61 6.00 7.99
C ASP A 107 -8.05 7.28 8.73
N TRP A 108 -8.17 8.41 7.99
CA TRP A 108 -8.41 9.72 8.60
C TRP A 108 -9.85 9.90 9.12
N ASN A 109 -10.82 9.33 8.42
CA ASN A 109 -12.25 9.43 8.75
C ASN A 109 -12.77 8.30 9.64
N ARG A 110 -11.89 7.32 9.96
CA ARG A 110 -12.19 6.16 10.82
C ARG A 110 -13.26 5.23 10.26
N ASP A 111 -13.35 5.13 8.94
CA ASP A 111 -14.25 4.22 8.26
C ASP A 111 -13.65 2.82 8.00
N ARG A 112 -12.42 2.58 8.47
CA ARG A 112 -11.63 1.34 8.36
C ARG A 112 -11.15 1.03 6.94
N ARG A 113 -11.15 2.01 6.06
CA ARG A 113 -10.47 1.97 4.78
C ARG A 113 -9.20 2.81 4.85
N GLU A 114 -8.16 2.37 4.20
CA GLU A 114 -6.94 3.16 4.15
C GLU A 114 -7.10 4.28 3.12
N ASP A 115 -6.91 5.50 3.57
CA ASP A 115 -6.80 6.72 2.77
C ASP A 115 -5.33 7.01 2.46
N ALA A 116 -5.07 8.00 1.62
CA ALA A 116 -3.71 8.38 1.29
C ALA A 116 -3.47 9.89 1.43
N VAL A 117 -2.27 10.25 1.87
CA VAL A 117 -1.78 11.63 1.84
C VAL A 117 -0.56 11.70 0.94
N ILE A 118 -0.59 12.61 -0.04
CA ILE A 118 0.51 12.84 -0.98
C ILE A 118 1.04 14.25 -0.80
N SER A 119 2.34 14.40 -0.59
CA SER A 119 3.01 15.70 -0.64
C SER A 119 3.43 16.02 -2.08
N ASN A 120 3.28 17.29 -2.47
CA ASN A 120 3.70 17.80 -3.76
C ASN A 120 4.69 18.95 -3.56
N LEU A 121 5.64 19.13 -4.47
CA LEU A 121 6.55 20.28 -4.42
C LEU A 121 5.90 21.56 -4.95
N ASP A 122 4.98 21.43 -5.87
CA ASP A 122 4.38 22.52 -6.65
C ASP A 122 2.92 22.83 -6.26
N HIS A 123 2.33 21.99 -5.42
CA HIS A 123 0.95 22.12 -4.95
C HIS A 123 0.86 21.80 -3.45
N PRO A 124 -0.19 22.21 -2.76
CA PRO A 124 -0.47 21.74 -1.40
C PRO A 124 -0.55 20.22 -1.33
N ALA A 125 -0.28 19.67 -0.15
CA ALA A 125 -0.49 18.25 0.10
C ALA A 125 -1.96 17.86 -0.17
N ALA A 126 -2.14 16.70 -0.75
CA ALA A 126 -3.46 16.16 -1.07
C ALA A 126 -3.84 15.06 -0.08
N LEU A 127 -5.05 15.15 0.48
CA LEU A 127 -5.70 14.08 1.20
C LEU A 127 -6.66 13.38 0.23
N LEU A 128 -6.43 12.11 0.00
CA LEU A 128 -7.22 11.25 -0.89
C LEU A 128 -8.03 10.30 -0.03
N THR A 129 -9.34 10.53 0.01
CA THR A 129 -10.25 9.66 0.76
C THR A 129 -10.65 8.47 -0.11
N ASN A 130 -10.49 7.27 0.44
CA ASN A 130 -10.95 6.05 -0.19
C ASN A 130 -12.49 5.95 -0.13
N THR A 131 -13.13 6.15 -1.27
CA THR A 131 -14.59 6.08 -1.43
C THR A 131 -15.03 4.88 -2.27
N THR A 132 -14.22 3.82 -2.35
CA THR A 132 -14.54 2.61 -3.11
C THR A 132 -15.93 2.09 -2.72
N ALA A 133 -16.85 2.05 -3.69
CA ALA A 133 -18.25 1.74 -3.43
C ALA A 133 -18.49 0.25 -3.17
N GLN A 134 -17.77 -0.60 -3.92
CA GLN A 134 -17.81 -2.06 -3.73
C GLN A 134 -16.55 -2.46 -2.97
N HIS A 135 -16.70 -2.74 -1.72
CA HIS A 135 -15.60 -3.13 -0.85
C HIS A 135 -16.04 -4.23 0.12
N GLY A 136 -15.08 -5.07 0.51
CA GLY A 136 -15.28 -6.09 1.53
C GLY A 136 -15.35 -5.52 2.95
N ARG A 137 -15.45 -6.41 3.92
CA ARG A 137 -15.29 -6.08 5.34
C ARG A 137 -13.81 -5.94 5.68
N SER A 138 -13.51 -5.28 6.78
CA SER A 138 -12.13 -5.14 7.28
C SER A 138 -12.01 -5.48 8.75
N LEU A 139 -10.79 -5.89 9.12
CA LEU A 139 -10.33 -5.95 10.51
C LEU A 139 -9.17 -4.96 10.66
N SER A 140 -9.30 -4.03 11.59
CA SER A 140 -8.23 -3.09 11.94
C SER A 140 -7.64 -3.44 13.30
N LEU A 141 -6.31 -3.50 13.39
CA LEU A 141 -5.58 -3.79 14.62
C LEU A 141 -4.66 -2.62 14.97
N LYS A 142 -4.83 -2.09 16.17
CA LYS A 142 -3.92 -1.14 16.79
C LYS A 142 -3.15 -1.84 17.89
N LEU A 143 -1.86 -2.08 17.66
CA LEU A 143 -1.00 -2.83 18.56
C LEU A 143 -0.30 -1.91 19.54
N ARG A 144 -0.09 -2.40 20.75
CA ARG A 144 0.66 -1.70 21.78
C ARG A 144 1.59 -2.69 22.49
N GLY A 145 2.90 -2.48 22.32
CA GLY A 145 3.91 -3.28 22.99
C GLY A 145 3.96 -3.00 24.48
N ILE A 146 4.24 -4.04 25.27
CA ILE A 146 4.56 -3.99 26.70
C ILE A 146 6.03 -4.34 26.90
N ASP A 147 6.43 -5.52 26.41
CA ASP A 147 7.82 -6.01 26.44
C ASP A 147 8.61 -5.63 25.17
N SER A 148 7.91 -5.13 24.14
CA SER A 148 8.46 -4.52 22.92
C SER A 148 8.26 -2.99 22.99
N SER A 149 8.77 -2.27 21.97
CA SER A 149 8.48 -0.83 21.85
C SER A 149 6.98 -0.56 21.86
N ARG A 150 6.57 0.56 22.49
CA ARG A 150 5.15 0.91 22.65
C ARG A 150 4.39 0.96 21.30
N ASP A 151 5.06 1.44 20.26
CA ASP A 151 4.48 1.54 18.91
C ASP A 151 4.43 0.21 18.17
N ALA A 152 4.90 -0.88 18.82
CA ALA A 152 4.89 -2.24 18.28
C ALA A 152 5.59 -2.40 16.91
N ILE A 153 6.50 -1.48 16.56
CA ILE A 153 7.24 -1.53 15.28
C ILE A 153 8.00 -2.84 15.18
N GLY A 154 7.94 -3.49 14.02
CA GLY A 154 8.53 -4.81 13.75
C GLY A 154 7.62 -5.98 14.09
N THR A 155 6.43 -5.73 14.72
CA THR A 155 5.45 -6.78 14.98
C THR A 155 4.86 -7.30 13.69
N THR A 156 4.83 -8.62 13.54
CA THR A 156 4.17 -9.30 12.43
C THR A 156 2.88 -9.94 12.90
N VAL A 157 1.81 -9.75 12.14
CA VAL A 157 0.50 -10.34 12.37
C VAL A 157 0.13 -11.25 11.22
N VAL A 158 -0.25 -12.48 11.54
CA VAL A 158 -0.80 -13.46 10.59
C VAL A 158 -2.26 -13.68 10.92
N LEU A 159 -3.11 -13.32 9.98
CA LEU A 159 -4.55 -13.54 10.04
C LEU A 159 -4.89 -14.83 9.30
N HIS A 160 -5.47 -15.79 10.00
CA HIS A 160 -5.91 -17.06 9.43
C HIS A 160 -7.41 -16.97 9.11
N LEU A 161 -7.73 -17.05 7.83
CA LEU A 161 -9.09 -17.14 7.30
C LEU A 161 -9.44 -18.59 6.95
N ASP A 162 -10.65 -18.81 6.45
CA ASP A 162 -11.12 -20.17 6.10
C ASP A 162 -10.23 -20.87 5.08
N GLN A 163 -9.73 -20.13 4.08
CA GLN A 163 -9.02 -20.71 2.92
C GLN A 163 -7.66 -20.09 2.65
N ARG A 164 -7.29 -19.02 3.37
CA ARG A 164 -6.01 -18.32 3.17
C ARG A 164 -5.52 -17.68 4.44
N THR A 165 -4.25 -17.27 4.42
CA THR A 165 -3.66 -16.42 5.44
C THR A 165 -3.30 -15.07 4.86
N ILE A 166 -3.39 -14.01 5.67
CA ILE A 166 -2.92 -12.67 5.32
C ILE A 166 -1.89 -12.26 6.35
N THR A 167 -0.71 -11.88 5.90
CA THR A 167 0.37 -11.40 6.78
C THR A 167 0.58 -9.92 6.58
N ARG A 168 0.69 -9.18 7.69
CA ARG A 168 1.07 -7.76 7.70
C ARG A 168 2.13 -7.52 8.76
N GLN A 169 3.01 -6.57 8.52
CA GLN A 169 4.02 -6.13 9.47
C GLN A 169 3.85 -4.65 9.76
N LEU A 170 4.00 -4.27 11.02
CA LEU A 170 4.00 -2.86 11.42
C LEU A 170 5.41 -2.30 11.26
N THR A 171 5.57 -1.35 10.33
CA THR A 171 6.84 -0.75 9.96
C THR A 171 7.05 0.62 10.61
N ALA A 172 8.29 1.05 10.76
CA ALA A 172 8.65 2.37 11.32
C ALA A 172 8.44 3.50 10.32
N GLY A 173 8.78 3.27 9.08
CA GLY A 173 8.64 4.17 7.94
C GLY A 173 8.41 3.35 6.70
N ASP A 174 7.79 3.95 5.71
CA ASP A 174 7.35 3.25 4.51
C ASP A 174 7.33 4.23 3.33
N GLY A 175 7.94 3.83 2.21
CA GLY A 175 8.06 4.69 1.05
C GLY A 175 9.03 5.87 1.24
N TYR A 176 8.96 6.83 0.33
CA TYR A 176 9.85 7.98 0.27
C TYR A 176 9.47 9.04 1.32
N GLN A 177 10.33 9.23 2.32
CA GLN A 177 10.18 10.26 3.38
C GLN A 177 8.79 10.30 4.03
N ALA A 178 8.19 9.13 4.24
CA ALA A 178 6.86 8.98 4.80
C ALA A 178 6.82 8.00 5.97
N THR A 179 5.78 8.13 6.78
CA THR A 179 5.44 7.22 7.86
C THR A 179 3.93 7.02 7.87
N ASN A 180 3.51 5.78 7.82
CA ASN A 180 2.09 5.40 7.87
C ASN A 180 1.51 5.47 9.28
N GLU A 181 0.20 5.49 9.41
CA GLU A 181 -0.48 5.30 10.69
C GLU A 181 -0.06 3.96 11.32
N ARG A 182 0.09 3.95 12.65
CA ARG A 182 0.43 2.75 13.44
C ARG A 182 -0.79 1.84 13.62
N GLN A 183 -1.34 1.41 12.49
CA GLN A 183 -2.51 0.54 12.42
C GLN A 183 -2.33 -0.45 11.28
N LEU A 184 -2.74 -1.70 11.48
CA LEU A 184 -2.78 -2.71 10.43
C LEU A 184 -4.24 -2.91 10.01
N VAL A 185 -4.52 -2.75 8.72
CA VAL A 185 -5.82 -3.01 8.12
C VAL A 185 -5.75 -4.30 7.30
N PHE A 186 -6.73 -5.17 7.49
CA PHE A 186 -6.86 -6.43 6.77
C PHE A 186 -8.22 -6.46 6.07
N GLY A 187 -8.22 -6.47 4.74
CA GLY A 187 -9.42 -6.76 3.96
C GLY A 187 -9.80 -8.23 4.08
N LEU A 188 -11.07 -8.48 4.31
CA LEU A 188 -11.59 -9.82 4.57
C LEU A 188 -12.46 -10.35 3.43
N SER A 189 -12.76 -9.52 2.40
CA SER A 189 -13.86 -9.76 1.49
C SER A 189 -15.21 -9.89 2.24
N ASP A 190 -16.29 -10.18 1.53
CA ASP A 190 -17.62 -10.24 2.17
C ASP A 190 -17.88 -11.52 2.98
N SER A 191 -17.22 -12.62 2.62
CA SER A 191 -17.55 -13.96 3.10
C SER A 191 -16.53 -14.60 4.01
N ALA A 192 -15.35 -14.02 4.18
CA ALA A 192 -14.29 -14.64 4.97
C ALA A 192 -14.55 -14.51 6.47
N SER A 193 -14.36 -15.60 7.22
CA SER A 193 -14.36 -15.59 8.67
C SER A 193 -12.94 -15.69 9.23
N VAL A 194 -12.68 -14.94 10.29
CA VAL A 194 -11.38 -14.96 10.98
C VAL A 194 -11.38 -16.14 11.95
N LYS A 195 -10.50 -17.11 11.73
CA LYS A 195 -10.35 -18.29 12.58
C LYS A 195 -9.37 -18.03 13.72
N ARG A 196 -8.25 -17.38 13.41
CA ARG A 196 -7.18 -17.13 14.37
C ARG A 196 -6.35 -15.91 13.93
N ILE A 197 -5.82 -15.21 14.91
CA ILE A 197 -4.81 -14.17 14.75
C ILE A 197 -3.56 -14.59 15.51
N ASP A 198 -2.44 -14.70 14.85
CA ASP A 198 -1.14 -14.90 15.47
C ASP A 198 -0.32 -13.60 15.40
N ILE A 199 0.23 -13.18 16.53
CA ILE A 199 1.02 -11.96 16.67
C ILE A 199 2.42 -12.34 17.13
N SER A 200 3.41 -12.03 16.30
CA SER A 200 4.84 -12.21 16.62
C SER A 200 5.43 -10.86 16.98
N TRP A 201 5.79 -10.68 18.25
CA TRP A 201 6.35 -9.45 18.77
C TRP A 201 7.88 -9.39 18.62
N PRO A 202 8.48 -8.20 18.46
CA PRO A 202 9.94 -8.05 18.41
C PRO A 202 10.68 -8.59 19.66
N SER A 203 10.03 -8.64 20.80
CA SER A 203 10.56 -9.27 22.02
C SER A 203 10.72 -10.79 21.93
N GLY A 204 10.23 -11.42 20.85
CA GLY A 204 10.17 -12.87 20.69
C GLY A 204 8.91 -13.51 21.27
N LYS A 205 8.06 -12.72 21.93
CA LYS A 205 6.76 -13.20 22.43
C LYS A 205 5.83 -13.52 21.25
N LEU A 206 5.03 -14.56 21.44
CA LEU A 206 3.98 -14.98 20.51
C LEU A 206 2.64 -14.95 21.24
N ASP A 207 1.67 -14.25 20.67
CA ASP A 207 0.28 -14.29 21.15
C ASP A 207 -0.61 -14.88 20.04
N SER A 208 -1.60 -15.66 20.43
CA SER A 208 -2.56 -16.27 19.50
C SER A 208 -3.98 -16.10 20.03
N TYR A 209 -4.87 -15.67 19.20
CA TYR A 209 -6.29 -15.43 19.51
C TYR A 209 -7.15 -16.22 18.53
N ALA A 210 -7.98 -17.10 19.03
CA ALA A 210 -8.95 -17.88 18.26
C ALA A 210 -10.39 -17.53 18.68
N ASP A 211 -11.37 -18.02 17.93
CA ASP A 211 -12.80 -17.86 18.20
C ASP A 211 -13.25 -16.40 18.37
N LEU A 212 -12.68 -15.52 17.54
CA LEU A 212 -13.03 -14.11 17.51
C LEU A 212 -14.47 -13.95 17.02
N LYS A 213 -15.32 -13.45 17.89
CA LYS A 213 -16.66 -13.01 17.49
C LYS A 213 -16.54 -11.66 16.77
N ALA A 214 -16.91 -11.64 15.50
CA ALA A 214 -17.00 -10.42 14.70
C ALA A 214 -18.20 -9.57 15.10
#